data_295b86ea996bb857e15e85e74af1adad
#
_entry.id   295b86ea996bb857e15e85e74af1adad
#
_cell.length_a   1.000
_cell.length_b   1.000
_cell.length_c   1.000
_cell.angle_alpha   90.00
_cell.angle_beta   90.00
_cell.angle_gamma   90.00
#
_symmetry.space_group_name_H-M   'P 1'
#
loop_
_entity.id
_entity.type
_entity.pdbx_description
1 polymer ?
#
loop_
_entity_poly.entity_id
_entity_poly.type
_entity_poly.pdbx_seq_one_letter_code
_entity_poly.pdbx_strand_id
1 'polypeptide(L)'
;MGTWAVGPFGNDFAQDWAQDLQESKDLYFIEDTLNNVLQAETTEYLEAPFGAEALAAVETWSRLQGKGGAKDEDSAGVDEWVADVQAKLSKPRADIADKAHRVLTLVLSEASELRELWEDSEHYEDWRATVTDLQRRLSA
;
A
#
# COMPACT_ATOMS: atom_id res chain seq x y z
N MET A 1 15.60 -6.58 7.47
CA MET A 1 15.50 -5.58 6.39
C MET A 1 16.31 -5.94 5.15
N GLY A 2 17.43 -6.62 5.30
CA GLY A 2 18.44 -6.81 4.25
C GLY A 2 17.97 -7.21 2.86
N THR A 3 16.85 -7.92 2.72
CA THR A 3 16.32 -8.34 1.42
C THR A 3 15.14 -7.49 0.93
N TRP A 4 14.72 -6.50 1.73
CA TRP A 4 13.59 -5.66 1.38
C TRP A 4 14.01 -4.56 0.39
N ALA A 5 13.19 -4.38 -0.66
CA ALA A 5 13.31 -3.25 -1.58
C ALA A 5 12.38 -2.13 -1.11
N VAL A 6 12.63 -0.91 -1.56
CA VAL A 6 11.84 0.26 -1.13
C VAL A 6 10.46 0.32 -1.78
N GLY A 7 10.22 -0.43 -2.85
CA GLY A 7 8.93 -0.42 -3.52
C GLY A 7 7.82 -1.08 -2.70
N PRO A 8 6.55 -0.75 -2.97
CA PRO A 8 5.42 -1.25 -2.18
C PRO A 8 5.26 -2.77 -2.15
N PHE A 9 5.77 -3.48 -3.17
CA PHE A 9 5.66 -4.93 -3.25
C PHE A 9 6.98 -5.66 -2.97
N GLY A 10 8.00 -4.94 -2.55
CA GLY A 10 9.36 -5.46 -2.42
C GLY A 10 9.68 -6.11 -1.08
N ASN A 11 8.71 -6.74 -0.43
CA ASN A 11 8.93 -7.42 0.85
C ASN A 11 7.95 -8.60 1.01
N ASP A 12 8.25 -9.47 1.97
CA ASP A 12 7.47 -10.69 2.18
C ASP A 12 6.02 -10.42 2.59
N PHE A 13 5.79 -9.42 3.43
CA PHE A 13 4.43 -9.09 3.87
C PHE A 13 3.57 -8.64 2.69
N ALA A 14 4.12 -7.81 1.82
CA ALA A 14 3.41 -7.34 0.65
C ALA A 14 3.16 -8.47 -0.36
N GLN A 15 4.11 -9.39 -0.50
CA GLN A 15 3.95 -10.52 -1.42
C GLN A 15 2.89 -11.50 -0.92
N ASP A 16 2.83 -11.78 0.38
CA ASP A 16 1.79 -12.61 0.96
C ASP A 16 0.42 -11.94 0.80
N TRP A 17 0.37 -10.63 1.02
CA TRP A 17 -0.85 -9.84 0.81
C TRP A 17 -1.32 -9.93 -0.65
N ALA A 18 -0.39 -9.82 -1.59
CA ALA A 18 -0.71 -9.89 -3.01
C ALA A 18 -1.25 -11.26 -3.42
N GLN A 19 -0.76 -12.34 -2.81
CA GLN A 19 -1.27 -13.68 -3.04
C GLN A 19 -2.71 -13.79 -2.55
N ASP A 20 -3.00 -13.28 -1.36
CA ASP A 20 -4.35 -13.29 -0.82
C ASP A 20 -5.30 -12.45 -1.68
N LEU A 21 -4.81 -11.35 -2.25
CA LEU A 21 -5.57 -10.50 -3.15
C LEU A 21 -6.11 -11.28 -4.36
N GLN A 22 -5.35 -12.25 -4.86
CA GLN A 22 -5.75 -13.04 -6.02
C GLN A 22 -7.06 -13.81 -5.79
N GLU A 23 -7.41 -14.10 -4.55
CA GLU A 23 -8.63 -14.77 -4.19
C GLU A 23 -9.83 -13.83 -4.10
N SER A 24 -9.57 -12.52 -4.09
CA SER A 24 -10.60 -11.48 -4.02
C SER A 24 -10.98 -11.04 -5.44
N LYS A 25 -12.25 -10.66 -5.65
CA LYS A 25 -12.73 -10.20 -6.97
C LYS A 25 -13.38 -8.83 -6.91
N ASP A 26 -13.22 -8.14 -5.78
CA ASP A 26 -13.79 -6.82 -5.56
C ASP A 26 -12.84 -5.99 -4.70
N LEU A 27 -13.29 -4.82 -4.26
CA LEU A 27 -12.48 -3.88 -3.48
C LEU A 27 -12.44 -4.18 -1.98
N TYR A 28 -13.17 -5.20 -1.54
CA TYR A 28 -13.36 -5.47 -0.12
C TYR A 28 -12.04 -5.75 0.60
N PHE A 29 -11.16 -6.55 -0.02
CA PHE A 29 -9.89 -6.89 0.60
C PHE A 29 -8.98 -5.67 0.78
N ILE A 30 -8.96 -4.78 -0.21
CA ILE A 30 -8.21 -3.52 -0.13
C ILE A 30 -8.78 -2.67 1.01
N GLU A 31 -10.08 -2.48 1.03
CA GLU A 31 -10.73 -1.66 2.05
C GLU A 31 -10.50 -2.23 3.45
N ASP A 32 -10.61 -3.54 3.61
CA ASP A 32 -10.38 -4.21 4.88
C ASP A 32 -8.96 -3.98 5.40
N THR A 33 -7.97 -4.07 4.51
CA THR A 33 -6.57 -3.80 4.85
C THR A 33 -6.40 -2.36 5.34
N LEU A 34 -7.00 -1.40 4.64
CA LEU A 34 -6.92 0.01 5.05
C LEU A 34 -7.60 0.25 6.39
N ASN A 35 -8.74 -0.39 6.63
CA ASN A 35 -9.44 -0.26 7.91
C ASN A 35 -8.62 -0.81 9.07
N ASN A 36 -7.90 -1.91 8.87
CA ASN A 36 -7.02 -2.48 9.89
C ASN A 36 -5.95 -1.48 10.30
N VAL A 37 -5.38 -0.78 9.34
CA VAL A 37 -4.35 0.24 9.61
C VAL A 37 -4.95 1.46 10.30
N LEU A 38 -6.15 1.87 9.90
CA LEU A 38 -6.79 3.05 10.50
C LEU A 38 -7.11 2.87 11.97
N GLN A 39 -7.17 1.64 12.47
CA GLN A 39 -7.30 1.39 13.91
C GLN A 39 -6.11 1.95 14.69
N ALA A 40 -4.94 2.08 14.05
CA ALA A 40 -3.76 2.66 14.69
C ALA A 40 -3.94 4.13 15.05
N GLU A 41 -4.93 4.81 14.46
CA GLU A 41 -5.25 6.19 14.85
C GLU A 41 -5.71 6.27 16.30
N THR A 42 -6.30 5.19 16.81
CA THR A 42 -6.77 5.12 18.21
C THR A 42 -5.77 4.43 19.13
N THR A 43 -4.95 3.52 18.60
CA THR A 43 -3.95 2.79 19.39
C THR A 43 -2.60 3.52 19.46
N GLU A 44 -2.43 4.54 18.62
CA GLU A 44 -1.23 5.37 18.55
C GLU A 44 0.05 4.63 18.14
N TYR A 45 -0.07 3.40 17.59
CA TYR A 45 1.08 2.67 17.08
C TYR A 45 0.70 1.77 15.92
N LEU A 46 1.48 1.82 14.84
CA LEU A 46 1.28 1.00 13.64
C LEU A 46 2.44 0.00 13.50
N GLU A 47 2.16 -1.28 13.66
CA GLU A 47 3.15 -2.33 13.52
C GLU A 47 3.59 -2.51 12.06
N ALA A 48 4.85 -2.89 11.85
CA ALA A 48 5.45 -2.97 10.51
C ALA A 48 4.70 -3.89 9.54
N PRO A 49 4.24 -5.09 9.93
CA PRO A 49 3.50 -5.93 8.98
C PRO A 49 2.25 -5.24 8.41
N PHE A 50 1.49 -4.56 9.26
CA PHE A 50 0.30 -3.83 8.82
C PHE A 50 0.65 -2.64 7.94
N GLY A 51 1.74 -1.95 8.26
CA GLY A 51 2.23 -0.84 7.43
C GLY A 51 2.65 -1.31 6.05
N ALA A 52 3.35 -2.43 5.97
CA ALA A 52 3.80 -2.99 4.70
C ALA A 52 2.61 -3.45 3.83
N GLU A 53 1.64 -4.13 4.44
CA GLU A 53 0.42 -4.55 3.75
C GLU A 53 -0.38 -3.33 3.25
N ALA A 54 -0.43 -2.28 4.07
CA ALA A 54 -1.14 -1.06 3.72
C ALA A 54 -0.54 -0.37 2.50
N LEU A 55 0.78 -0.31 2.40
CA LEU A 55 1.43 0.27 1.22
C LEU A 55 1.09 -0.52 -0.04
N ALA A 56 1.06 -1.85 0.06
CA ALA A 56 0.67 -2.71 -1.06
C ALA A 56 -0.79 -2.43 -1.46
N ALA A 57 -1.67 -2.28 -0.47
CA ALA A 57 -3.10 -2.01 -0.73
C ALA A 57 -3.30 -0.65 -1.39
N VAL A 58 -2.61 0.39 -0.90
CA VAL A 58 -2.73 1.75 -1.46
C VAL A 58 -2.17 1.79 -2.88
N GLU A 59 -1.03 1.14 -3.13
CA GLU A 59 -0.47 1.08 -4.48
C GLU A 59 -1.42 0.33 -5.43
N THR A 60 -2.04 -0.75 -4.97
CA THR A 60 -3.01 -1.50 -5.77
C THR A 60 -4.21 -0.60 -6.12
N TRP A 61 -4.72 0.14 -5.14
CA TRP A 61 -5.79 1.10 -5.38
C TRP A 61 -5.37 2.16 -6.41
N SER A 62 -4.15 2.68 -6.30
CA SER A 62 -3.61 3.66 -7.23
C SER A 62 -3.57 3.09 -8.66
N ARG A 63 -3.18 1.82 -8.82
CA ARG A 63 -3.16 1.16 -10.13
C ARG A 63 -4.56 1.01 -10.71
N LEU A 64 -5.55 0.73 -9.88
CA LEU A 64 -6.95 0.67 -10.31
C LEU A 64 -7.43 2.03 -10.83
N GLN A 65 -6.89 3.12 -10.32
CA GLN A 65 -7.23 4.47 -10.75
C GLN A 65 -6.41 4.94 -11.96
N GLY A 66 -5.54 4.09 -12.50
CA GLY A 66 -4.66 4.47 -13.60
C GLY A 66 -3.48 5.32 -13.18
N LYS A 67 -3.15 5.34 -11.90
CA LYS A 67 -2.08 6.16 -11.32
C LYS A 67 -1.00 5.30 -10.67
N GLY A 68 -0.81 4.08 -11.15
CA GLY A 68 0.17 3.16 -10.61
C GLY A 68 1.61 3.57 -10.89
N GLY A 69 2.53 3.03 -10.08
CA GLY A 69 3.95 3.18 -10.29
C GLY A 69 4.48 2.20 -11.33
N ALA A 70 5.80 2.01 -11.35
CA ALA A 70 6.44 1.11 -12.30
C ALA A 70 5.98 -0.33 -12.11
N LYS A 71 5.92 -1.07 -13.21
CA LYS A 71 5.57 -2.49 -13.20
C LYS A 71 6.86 -3.30 -13.25
N ASP A 72 6.92 -4.36 -12.44
CA ASP A 72 8.07 -5.24 -12.38
C ASP A 72 7.62 -6.65 -11.98
N GLU A 73 8.58 -7.55 -11.71
CA GLU A 73 8.27 -8.91 -11.31
C GLU A 73 7.46 -8.98 -10.01
N ASP A 74 7.75 -8.07 -9.08
CA ASP A 74 7.07 -8.04 -7.78
C ASP A 74 5.61 -7.60 -7.91
N SER A 75 5.27 -6.80 -8.91
CA SER A 75 3.92 -6.31 -9.13
C SER A 75 3.10 -7.15 -10.11
N ALA A 76 3.70 -8.16 -10.74
CA ALA A 76 3.04 -8.89 -11.84
C ALA A 76 1.67 -9.46 -11.46
N GLY A 77 1.57 -10.13 -10.31
CA GLY A 77 0.30 -10.72 -9.87
C GLY A 77 -0.75 -9.66 -9.57
N VAL A 78 -0.33 -8.55 -8.97
CA VAL A 78 -1.23 -7.43 -8.70
C VAL A 78 -1.71 -6.80 -10.02
N ASP A 79 -0.83 -6.64 -10.98
CA ASP A 79 -1.19 -6.05 -12.27
C ASP A 79 -2.22 -6.90 -13.02
N GLU A 80 -2.10 -8.23 -12.96
CA GLU A 80 -3.10 -9.13 -13.53
C GLU A 80 -4.45 -8.96 -12.84
N TRP A 81 -4.44 -8.92 -11.52
CA TRP A 81 -5.65 -8.73 -10.73
C TRP A 81 -6.32 -7.38 -11.07
N VAL A 82 -5.51 -6.32 -11.18
CA VAL A 82 -6.01 -4.99 -11.52
C VAL A 82 -6.68 -5.00 -12.89
N ALA A 83 -6.08 -5.64 -13.88
CA ALA A 83 -6.66 -5.72 -15.22
C ALA A 83 -8.03 -6.40 -15.21
N ASP A 84 -8.18 -7.48 -14.41
CA ASP A 84 -9.43 -8.22 -14.33
C ASP A 84 -10.52 -7.45 -13.59
N VAL A 85 -10.17 -6.79 -12.49
CA VAL A 85 -11.14 -6.11 -11.62
C VAL A 85 -11.51 -4.74 -12.16
N GLN A 86 -10.55 -4.01 -12.72
CA GLN A 86 -10.78 -2.66 -13.23
C GLN A 86 -11.93 -2.61 -14.23
N ALA A 87 -12.01 -3.61 -15.09
CA ALA A 87 -13.07 -3.68 -16.09
C ALA A 87 -14.48 -3.84 -15.50
N LYS A 88 -14.55 -4.31 -14.24
CA LYS A 88 -15.82 -4.58 -13.55
C LYS A 88 -16.23 -3.45 -12.62
N LEU A 89 -15.35 -2.46 -12.40
CA LEU A 89 -15.65 -1.34 -11.51
C LEU A 89 -16.44 -0.28 -12.26
N SER A 90 -17.62 0.05 -11.74
CA SER A 90 -18.50 1.00 -12.40
C SER A 90 -18.69 2.31 -11.63
N LYS A 91 -18.22 2.37 -10.38
CA LYS A 91 -18.45 3.55 -9.53
C LYS A 91 -17.16 3.98 -8.83
N PRO A 92 -16.88 5.30 -8.79
CA PRO A 92 -15.76 5.80 -7.98
C PRO A 92 -16.04 5.58 -6.49
N ARG A 93 -14.98 5.34 -5.74
CA ARG A 93 -15.03 5.11 -4.29
C ARG A 93 -14.20 6.18 -3.60
N ALA A 94 -14.78 7.36 -3.43
CA ALA A 94 -14.11 8.48 -2.76
C ALA A 94 -13.73 8.15 -1.31
N ASP A 95 -14.50 7.28 -0.64
CA ASP A 95 -14.22 6.83 0.71
C ASP A 95 -12.90 6.03 0.78
N ILE A 96 -12.62 5.20 -0.21
CA ILE A 96 -11.36 4.45 -0.26
C ILE A 96 -10.19 5.41 -0.51
N ALA A 97 -10.36 6.39 -1.40
CA ALA A 97 -9.33 7.39 -1.65
C ALA A 97 -8.99 8.16 -0.36
N ASP A 98 -9.99 8.56 0.40
CA ASP A 98 -9.79 9.25 1.67
C ASP A 98 -9.04 8.37 2.68
N LYS A 99 -9.44 7.11 2.82
CA LYS A 99 -8.76 6.15 3.68
C LYS A 99 -7.32 5.96 3.26
N ALA A 100 -7.06 5.88 1.95
CA ALA A 100 -5.70 5.71 1.43
C ALA A 100 -4.79 6.88 1.85
N HIS A 101 -5.27 8.11 1.74
CA HIS A 101 -4.49 9.28 2.19
C HIS A 101 -4.21 9.23 3.69
N ARG A 102 -5.20 8.88 4.50
CA ARG A 102 -5.03 8.79 5.95
C ARG A 102 -4.03 7.69 6.33
N VAL A 103 -4.09 6.56 5.63
CA VAL A 103 -3.18 5.44 5.84
C VAL A 103 -1.73 5.85 5.54
N LEU A 104 -1.49 6.55 4.43
CA LEU A 104 -0.14 6.99 4.09
C LEU A 104 0.41 7.98 5.12
N THR A 105 -0.44 8.85 5.66
CA THR A 105 -0.05 9.75 6.74
C THR A 105 0.41 8.97 7.97
N LEU A 106 -0.32 7.90 8.33
CA LEU A 106 0.05 7.05 9.47
C LEU A 106 1.36 6.31 9.22
N VAL A 107 1.54 5.76 8.02
CA VAL A 107 2.77 5.02 7.66
C VAL A 107 4.00 5.91 7.76
N LEU A 108 3.86 7.19 7.40
CA LEU A 108 4.95 8.16 7.47
C LEU A 108 5.13 8.80 8.84
N SER A 109 4.23 8.52 9.78
CA SER A 109 4.24 9.16 11.10
C SER A 109 5.28 8.54 12.03
N GLU A 110 5.56 9.23 13.13
CA GLU A 110 6.47 8.75 14.16
C GLU A 110 5.97 7.49 14.88
N ALA A 111 4.66 7.22 14.80
CA ALA A 111 4.05 6.03 15.39
C ALA A 111 4.16 4.79 14.51
N SER A 112 4.82 4.88 13.35
CA SER A 112 4.95 3.79 12.39
C SER A 112 6.23 2.99 12.62
N GLU A 113 6.08 1.72 12.99
CA GLU A 113 7.23 0.82 13.13
C GLU A 113 7.95 0.63 11.79
N LEU A 114 7.20 0.58 10.69
CA LEU A 114 7.81 0.44 9.37
C LEU A 114 8.75 1.61 9.07
N ARG A 115 8.35 2.83 9.41
CA ARG A 115 9.21 4.00 9.27
C ARG A 115 10.46 3.85 10.14
N GLU A 116 10.31 3.40 11.39
CA GLU A 116 11.44 3.21 12.29
C GLU A 116 12.47 2.23 11.71
N LEU A 117 11.99 1.12 11.14
CA LEU A 117 12.88 0.12 10.54
C LEU A 117 13.64 0.70 9.35
N TRP A 118 12.99 1.49 8.51
CA TRP A 118 13.68 2.11 7.39
C TRP A 118 14.64 3.22 7.82
N GLU A 119 14.30 3.97 8.90
CA GLU A 119 15.19 4.99 9.43
C GLU A 119 16.53 4.40 9.90
N ASP A 120 16.52 3.15 10.36
CA ASP A 120 17.73 2.44 10.78
C ASP A 120 18.54 1.90 9.60
N SER A 121 18.03 2.02 8.38
CA SER A 121 18.69 1.53 7.18
C SER A 121 19.31 2.69 6.37
N GLU A 122 20.20 2.33 5.43
CA GLU A 122 20.80 3.31 4.53
C GLU A 122 19.83 3.82 3.46
N HIS A 123 18.63 3.21 3.37
CA HIS A 123 17.68 3.50 2.29
C HIS A 123 16.44 4.26 2.76
N TYR A 124 16.50 4.89 3.94
CA TYR A 124 15.34 5.61 4.47
C TYR A 124 14.84 6.70 3.52
N GLU A 125 15.74 7.51 2.95
CA GLU A 125 15.34 8.60 2.07
C GLU A 125 14.69 8.05 0.79
N ASP A 126 15.19 6.95 0.26
CA ASP A 126 14.60 6.30 -0.92
C ASP A 126 13.21 5.77 -0.61
N TRP A 127 13.05 5.13 0.56
CA TRP A 127 11.74 4.64 0.99
C TRP A 127 10.76 5.79 1.18
N ARG A 128 11.18 6.84 1.87
CA ARG A 128 10.34 8.00 2.12
C ARG A 128 9.90 8.64 0.80
N ALA A 129 10.81 8.76 -0.14
CA ALA A 129 10.50 9.31 -1.46
C ALA A 129 9.48 8.46 -2.21
N THR A 130 9.59 7.13 -2.09
CA THR A 130 8.63 6.19 -2.71
C THR A 130 7.23 6.39 -2.15
N VAL A 131 7.09 6.49 -0.83
CA VAL A 131 5.78 6.69 -0.18
C VAL A 131 5.23 8.07 -0.51
N THR A 132 6.07 9.09 -0.51
CA THR A 132 5.67 10.45 -0.85
C THR A 132 5.20 10.54 -2.31
N ASP A 133 5.87 9.83 -3.22
CA ASP A 133 5.45 9.75 -4.62
C ASP A 133 4.05 9.12 -4.73
N LEU A 134 3.78 8.09 -3.95
CA LEU A 134 2.47 7.46 -3.93
C LEU A 134 1.39 8.47 -3.47
N GLN A 135 1.68 9.25 -2.43
CA GLN A 135 0.78 10.32 -1.97
C GLN A 135 0.49 11.31 -3.11
N ARG A 136 1.54 11.71 -3.82
CA ARG A 136 1.43 12.68 -4.91
C ARG A 136 0.56 12.12 -6.03
N ARG A 137 0.74 10.86 -6.39
CA ARG A 137 -0.04 10.23 -7.47
C ARG A 137 -1.52 10.13 -7.10
N LEU A 138 -1.83 9.84 -5.84
CA LEU A 138 -3.21 9.78 -5.37
C LEU A 138 -3.90 11.14 -5.42
N SER A 139 -3.14 12.23 -5.28
CA SER A 139 -3.68 13.58 -5.27
C SER A 139 -3.79 14.18 -6.67
N ALA A 140 -3.22 13.54 -7.66
CA ALA A 140 -3.20 14.04 -9.03
C ALA A 140 -4.54 13.94 -9.75
#